data_0b54d82bc522d1939b6a21334f6a35f3
#
_entry.id   0b54d82bc522d1939b6a21334f6a35f3
#
_cell.length_a   1.000
_cell.length_b   1.000
_cell.length_c   1.000
_cell.angle_alpha   90.00
_cell.angle_beta   90.00
_cell.angle_gamma   90.00
#
_symmetry.space_group_name_H-M   'P 1'
#
loop_
_entity.id
_entity.type
_entity.pdbx_description
1 polymer ?
#
loop_
_entity_poly.entity_id
_entity_poly.type
_entity_poly.pdbx_seq_one_letter_code
_entity_poly.pdbx_strand_id
1 'polypeptide(L)'
;KHRAIRTEDEIVVIREEPIPSKGEYRILISVANPANAIALAMNCYRFCQAKGASTEVEVINMVNIPPLLPLSEASKYTQAGEEAITQAMLYLAPRYAFGSTIRYCRNFARCIISAAAERKADLLIMGWQGHRRQGFSLGSTVDPVLERATCNIAVFKDCRQHKYMNVLVPYAGGPNATFSLETASIMVDKDEGRVVVLHVASPGKPTQDIDAFLDETVPQLNASRSLFEPKYVIARDRFKILLEEVGQHDLVVIGATRDPVFRQRVMGSLPEELARNCKKPLIMVKAKHPIKSFIKRWM
;
A
#
# COMPACT_ATOMS: atom_id res chain seq x y z
N LYS A 1 22.58 -21.38 26.40
CA LYS A 1 21.17 -21.42 26.89
C LYS A 1 20.28 -21.06 25.70
N HIS A 2 19.63 -22.05 25.09
CA HIS A 2 18.70 -21.84 23.99
C HIS A 2 17.42 -21.22 24.55
N ARG A 3 17.12 -19.99 24.15
CA ARG A 3 15.88 -19.32 24.52
C ARG A 3 14.81 -19.74 23.54
N ALA A 4 13.86 -20.57 23.97
CA ALA A 4 12.68 -20.86 23.20
C ALA A 4 11.76 -19.63 23.20
N ILE A 5 11.28 -19.22 22.03
CA ILE A 5 10.33 -18.12 21.92
C ILE A 5 8.97 -18.59 22.45
N ARG A 6 8.52 -18.00 23.54
CA ARG A 6 7.35 -18.47 24.31
C ARG A 6 6.11 -17.62 24.19
N THR A 7 6.16 -16.40 23.68
CA THR A 7 5.03 -15.47 23.63
C THR A 7 4.63 -15.10 22.20
N GLU A 8 3.34 -14.91 21.94
CA GLU A 8 2.83 -14.45 20.63
C GLU A 8 3.30 -13.05 20.26
N ASP A 9 3.80 -12.32 21.22
CA ASP A 9 4.18 -10.92 21.11
C ASP A 9 5.68 -10.70 20.86
N GLU A 10 6.47 -11.75 20.87
CA GLU A 10 7.92 -11.65 20.73
C GLU A 10 8.32 -11.45 19.25
N ILE A 11 9.01 -10.34 18.99
CA ILE A 11 9.63 -10.05 17.68
C ILE A 11 11.13 -10.14 17.86
N VAL A 12 11.78 -10.99 17.08
CA VAL A 12 13.24 -11.16 17.14
C VAL A 12 13.83 -10.83 15.78
N VAL A 13 14.82 -9.93 15.77
CA VAL A 13 15.63 -9.65 14.58
C VAL A 13 16.64 -10.79 14.42
N ILE A 14 16.55 -11.50 13.29
CA ILE A 14 17.45 -12.61 12.95
C ILE A 14 18.68 -12.09 12.20
N ARG A 15 18.44 -11.21 11.25
CA ARG A 15 19.47 -10.57 10.43
C ARG A 15 19.09 -9.13 10.16
N GLU A 16 20.07 -8.23 10.19
CA GLU A 16 19.90 -6.83 9.87
C GLU A 16 21.10 -6.32 9.09
N GLU A 17 20.82 -5.67 7.97
CA GLU A 17 21.79 -4.89 7.21
C GLU A 17 21.31 -3.43 7.27
N PRO A 18 21.98 -2.57 8.09
CA PRO A 18 21.52 -1.21 8.31
C PRO A 18 21.69 -0.35 7.08
N ILE A 19 20.87 0.68 6.97
CA ILE A 19 21.00 1.70 5.91
C ILE A 19 22.24 2.55 6.21
N PRO A 20 23.15 2.74 5.24
CA PRO A 20 24.42 3.43 5.47
C PRO A 20 24.29 4.96 5.64
N SER A 21 23.14 5.54 5.30
CA SER A 21 22.90 6.99 5.37
C SER A 21 21.54 7.31 6.00
N LYS A 22 21.30 8.59 6.31
CA LYS A 22 19.99 9.08 6.75
C LYS A 22 19.37 9.88 5.63
N GLY A 23 18.37 9.34 4.96
CA GLY A 23 17.58 10.04 3.95
C GLY A 23 16.42 10.84 4.56
N GLU A 24 15.83 11.68 3.74
CA GLU A 24 14.70 12.53 4.11
C GLU A 24 13.37 11.82 4.01
N TYR A 25 13.25 10.84 3.09
CA TYR A 25 12.03 10.04 2.88
C TYR A 25 12.33 8.55 3.00
N ARG A 26 11.57 7.86 3.86
CA ARG A 26 11.82 6.46 4.22
C ARG A 26 10.71 5.56 3.72
N ILE A 27 11.07 4.61 2.86
CA ILE A 27 10.15 3.59 2.35
C ILE A 27 10.49 2.24 3.00
N LEU A 28 9.49 1.63 3.61
CA LEU A 28 9.58 0.26 4.12
C LEU A 28 8.83 -0.67 3.17
N ILE A 29 9.49 -1.71 2.68
CA ILE A 29 8.87 -2.73 1.84
C ILE A 29 8.74 -4.03 2.62
N SER A 30 7.51 -4.53 2.77
CA SER A 30 7.28 -5.85 3.36
C SER A 30 7.17 -6.91 2.26
N VAL A 31 8.18 -7.78 2.19
CA VAL A 31 8.27 -8.87 1.19
C VAL A 31 8.06 -10.21 1.90
N ALA A 32 7.05 -10.97 1.50
CA ALA A 32 6.79 -12.29 2.07
C ALA A 32 7.20 -13.42 1.12
N ASN A 33 7.20 -13.18 -0.20
CA ASN A 33 7.43 -14.19 -1.22
C ASN A 33 8.42 -13.67 -2.28
N PRO A 34 9.50 -14.40 -2.60
CA PRO A 34 10.46 -14.06 -3.65
C PRO A 34 9.79 -13.75 -4.99
N ALA A 35 8.76 -14.50 -5.37
CA ALA A 35 8.05 -14.32 -6.64
C ALA A 35 7.40 -12.92 -6.81
N ASN A 36 7.14 -12.21 -5.72
CA ASN A 36 6.58 -10.85 -5.74
C ASN A 36 7.60 -9.77 -5.40
N ALA A 37 8.79 -10.14 -4.97
CA ALA A 37 9.81 -9.20 -4.52
C ALA A 37 10.23 -8.21 -5.59
N ILE A 38 10.48 -8.70 -6.82
CA ILE A 38 10.86 -7.86 -7.96
C ILE A 38 9.74 -6.87 -8.30
N ALA A 39 8.49 -7.35 -8.37
CA ALA A 39 7.35 -6.48 -8.70
C ALA A 39 7.16 -5.37 -7.64
N LEU A 40 7.32 -5.68 -6.36
CA LEU A 40 7.27 -4.69 -5.28
C LEU A 40 8.45 -3.72 -5.34
N ALA A 41 9.65 -4.22 -5.63
CA ALA A 41 10.83 -3.39 -5.80
C ALA A 41 10.71 -2.41 -6.98
N MET A 42 10.18 -2.87 -8.12
CA MET A 42 9.89 -2.04 -9.29
C MET A 42 8.89 -0.93 -8.97
N ASN A 43 7.82 -1.25 -8.26
CA ASN A 43 6.83 -0.25 -7.86
C ASN A 43 7.41 0.71 -6.81
N CYS A 44 8.21 0.21 -5.86
CA CYS A 44 8.94 1.07 -4.91
C CYS A 44 9.89 2.04 -5.63
N TYR A 45 10.61 1.58 -6.63
CA TYR A 45 11.51 2.43 -7.43
C TYR A 45 10.80 3.65 -8.01
N ARG A 46 9.55 3.52 -8.47
CA ARG A 46 8.76 4.65 -8.97
C ARG A 46 8.48 5.69 -7.88
N PHE A 47 8.15 5.22 -6.67
CA PHE A 47 8.01 6.14 -5.53
C PHE A 47 9.35 6.82 -5.20
N CYS A 48 10.45 6.07 -5.21
CA CYS A 48 11.78 6.67 -5.00
C CYS A 48 12.10 7.74 -6.03
N GLN A 49 11.81 7.50 -7.32
CA GLN A 49 11.99 8.50 -8.37
C GLN A 49 11.15 9.77 -8.13
N ALA A 50 9.91 9.60 -7.68
CA ALA A 50 9.01 10.71 -7.39
C ALA A 50 9.41 11.51 -6.14
N LYS A 51 10.01 10.84 -5.14
CA LYS A 51 10.42 11.44 -3.86
C LYS A 51 11.84 11.98 -3.85
N GLY A 52 12.64 11.62 -4.84
CA GLY A 52 14.00 12.14 -5.03
C GLY A 52 15.12 11.25 -4.48
N ALA A 53 16.36 11.71 -4.71
CA ALA A 53 17.57 10.94 -4.46
C ALA A 53 17.87 10.70 -2.97
N SER A 54 17.30 11.51 -2.06
CA SER A 54 17.44 11.33 -0.60
C SER A 54 16.49 10.29 -0.01
N THR A 55 15.90 9.42 -0.86
CA THR A 55 15.01 8.34 -0.42
C THR A 55 15.82 7.15 0.10
N GLU A 56 15.45 6.66 1.27
CA GLU A 56 15.95 5.42 1.86
C GLU A 56 14.95 4.29 1.67
N VAL A 57 15.44 3.10 1.38
CA VAL A 57 14.60 1.91 1.25
C VAL A 57 15.06 0.83 2.21
N GLU A 58 14.18 0.37 3.06
CA GLU A 58 14.40 -0.83 3.86
C GLU A 58 13.42 -1.93 3.45
N VAL A 59 13.96 -3.13 3.24
CA VAL A 59 13.18 -4.32 2.93
C VAL A 59 13.09 -5.19 4.18
N ILE A 60 11.88 -5.51 4.60
CA ILE A 60 11.64 -6.44 5.69
C ILE A 60 11.03 -7.75 5.18
N ASN A 61 11.54 -8.84 5.71
CA ASN A 61 10.93 -10.16 5.59
C ASN A 61 10.57 -10.70 6.98
N MET A 62 9.44 -11.36 7.08
CA MET A 62 8.98 -11.98 8.30
C MET A 62 8.93 -13.50 8.15
N VAL A 63 9.52 -14.19 9.10
CA VAL A 63 9.60 -15.64 9.15
C VAL A 63 8.77 -16.14 10.34
N ASN A 64 7.89 -17.10 10.08
CA ASN A 64 7.20 -17.82 11.12
C ASN A 64 7.98 -19.09 11.45
N ILE A 65 8.48 -19.20 12.67
CA ILE A 65 9.17 -20.38 13.15
C ILE A 65 8.23 -21.15 14.07
N PRO A 66 8.14 -22.48 13.93
CA PRO A 66 7.30 -23.30 14.80
C PRO A 66 7.60 -23.06 16.29
N PRO A 67 6.58 -23.08 17.16
CA PRO A 67 6.78 -23.04 18.60
C PRO A 67 7.72 -24.18 19.02
N LEU A 68 8.60 -23.93 19.95
CA LEU A 68 9.59 -24.90 20.49
C LEU A 68 10.81 -25.15 19.61
N LEU A 69 10.93 -24.56 18.42
CA LEU A 69 12.16 -24.65 17.65
C LEU A 69 13.23 -23.74 18.25
N PRO A 70 14.46 -24.22 18.44
CA PRO A 70 15.58 -23.36 18.84
C PRO A 70 15.90 -22.33 17.79
N LEU A 71 16.22 -21.10 18.20
CA LEU A 71 16.63 -20.03 17.26
C LEU A 71 17.86 -20.39 16.41
N SER A 72 18.71 -21.30 16.91
CA SER A 72 19.85 -21.84 16.15
C SER A 72 19.43 -22.58 14.87
N GLU A 73 18.20 -23.07 14.81
CA GLU A 73 17.65 -23.74 13.63
C GLU A 73 16.81 -22.80 12.73
N ALA A 74 16.67 -21.54 13.12
CA ALA A 74 15.87 -20.55 12.38
C ALA A 74 16.38 -20.33 10.95
N SER A 75 17.67 -20.51 10.69
CA SER A 75 18.26 -20.36 9.35
C SER A 75 17.62 -21.23 8.28
N LYS A 76 17.07 -22.39 8.65
CA LYS A 76 16.35 -23.26 7.72
C LYS A 76 15.06 -22.64 7.18
N TYR A 77 14.52 -21.62 7.88
CA TYR A 77 13.27 -20.93 7.55
C TYR A 77 13.50 -19.55 6.93
N THR A 78 14.75 -19.07 6.87
CA THR A 78 15.08 -17.73 6.34
C THR A 78 15.40 -17.71 4.85
N GLN A 79 15.69 -18.86 4.24
CA GLN A 79 16.13 -18.93 2.84
C GLN A 79 15.24 -18.19 1.86
N ALA A 80 13.92 -18.41 1.92
CA ALA A 80 12.97 -17.71 1.05
C ALA A 80 12.95 -16.20 1.30
N GLY A 81 13.14 -15.78 2.57
CA GLY A 81 13.27 -14.37 2.94
C GLY A 81 14.55 -13.72 2.42
N GLU A 82 15.65 -14.42 2.51
CA GLU A 82 16.95 -13.98 1.98
C GLU A 82 16.91 -13.83 0.46
N GLU A 83 16.28 -14.79 -0.22
CA GLU A 83 16.05 -14.71 -1.67
C GLU A 83 15.18 -13.51 -2.04
N ALA A 84 14.07 -13.28 -1.32
CA ALA A 84 13.20 -12.14 -1.55
C ALA A 84 13.92 -10.79 -1.35
N ILE A 85 14.73 -10.67 -0.31
CA ILE A 85 15.56 -9.49 -0.05
C ILE A 85 16.59 -9.30 -1.16
N THR A 86 17.27 -10.36 -1.57
CA THR A 86 18.28 -10.32 -2.63
C THR A 86 17.68 -9.84 -3.95
N GLN A 87 16.50 -10.32 -4.32
CA GLN A 87 15.81 -9.87 -5.52
C GLN A 87 15.46 -8.37 -5.47
N ALA A 88 14.97 -7.88 -4.33
CA ALA A 88 14.68 -6.47 -4.14
C ALA A 88 15.95 -5.62 -4.14
N MET A 89 17.03 -6.11 -3.50
CA MET A 89 18.32 -5.45 -3.41
C MET A 89 18.94 -5.25 -4.79
N LEU A 90 18.96 -6.27 -5.63
CA LEU A 90 19.52 -6.17 -6.99
C LEU A 90 18.87 -5.06 -7.82
N TYR A 91 17.61 -4.77 -7.54
CA TYR A 91 16.88 -3.71 -8.25
C TYR A 91 17.08 -2.32 -7.66
N LEU A 92 17.13 -2.19 -6.35
CA LEU A 92 17.07 -0.91 -5.63
C LEU A 92 18.44 -0.39 -5.15
N ALA A 93 19.29 -1.26 -4.63
CA ALA A 93 20.56 -0.89 -3.98
C ALA A 93 21.55 -0.12 -4.90
N PRO A 94 21.60 -0.36 -6.22
CA PRO A 94 22.47 0.42 -7.09
C PRO A 94 22.14 1.92 -7.19
N ARG A 95 20.94 2.34 -6.74
CA ARG A 95 20.41 3.69 -6.96
C ARG A 95 19.98 4.42 -5.69
N TYR A 96 19.70 3.69 -4.62
CA TYR A 96 19.17 4.25 -3.38
C TYR A 96 19.86 3.63 -2.17
N ALA A 97 19.92 4.37 -1.06
CA ALA A 97 20.35 3.84 0.22
C ALA A 97 19.42 2.68 0.61
N PHE A 98 20.00 1.50 0.77
CA PHE A 98 19.27 0.26 0.95
C PHE A 98 19.67 -0.43 2.26
N GLY A 99 18.67 -0.91 2.98
CA GLY A 99 18.83 -1.77 4.14
C GLY A 99 17.89 -2.95 4.10
N SER A 100 18.16 -3.97 4.89
CA SER A 100 17.31 -5.14 4.98
C SER A 100 17.24 -5.71 6.38
N THR A 101 16.08 -6.31 6.71
CA THR A 101 15.87 -6.96 8.00
C THR A 101 15.05 -8.24 7.84
N ILE A 102 15.50 -9.33 8.44
CA ILE A 102 14.73 -10.56 8.62
C ILE A 102 14.30 -10.63 10.08
N ARG A 103 13.00 -10.71 10.29
CA ARG A 103 12.40 -10.77 11.62
C ARG A 103 11.61 -12.05 11.81
N TYR A 104 11.81 -12.67 12.97
CA TYR A 104 10.93 -13.70 13.45
C TYR A 104 9.72 -13.07 14.15
N CYS A 105 8.53 -13.53 13.81
CA CYS A 105 7.30 -13.15 14.52
C CYS A 105 6.18 -14.16 14.25
N ARG A 106 5.24 -14.27 15.18
CA ARG A 106 4.01 -15.06 15.00
C ARG A 106 2.88 -14.23 14.41
N ASN A 107 2.87 -12.94 14.69
CA ASN A 107 1.88 -12.00 14.18
C ASN A 107 2.54 -11.06 13.17
N PHE A 108 2.40 -11.35 11.88
CA PHE A 108 3.00 -10.57 10.81
C PHE A 108 2.51 -9.13 10.78
N ALA A 109 1.22 -8.88 11.00
CA ALA A 109 0.69 -7.52 11.02
C ALA A 109 1.36 -6.67 12.10
N ARG A 110 1.48 -7.21 13.30
CA ARG A 110 2.15 -6.53 14.43
C ARG A 110 3.63 -6.26 14.12
N CYS A 111 4.31 -7.25 13.52
CA CYS A 111 5.71 -7.11 13.14
C CYS A 111 5.92 -5.98 12.11
N ILE A 112 5.06 -5.90 11.08
CA ILE A 112 5.10 -4.84 10.07
C ILE A 112 4.84 -3.48 10.70
N ILE A 113 3.81 -3.36 11.54
CA ILE A 113 3.45 -2.11 12.21
C ILE A 113 4.60 -1.63 13.12
N SER A 114 5.19 -2.55 13.91
CA SER A 114 6.34 -2.25 14.77
C SER A 114 7.54 -1.78 13.95
N ALA A 115 7.88 -2.49 12.88
CA ALA A 115 8.98 -2.10 12.00
C ALA A 115 8.76 -0.71 11.38
N ALA A 116 7.54 -0.43 10.88
CA ALA A 116 7.22 0.87 10.30
C ALA A 116 7.37 2.01 11.32
N ALA A 117 6.98 1.77 12.57
CA ALA A 117 7.11 2.74 13.66
C ALA A 117 8.58 2.92 14.10
N GLU A 118 9.33 1.83 14.31
CA GLU A 118 10.75 1.83 14.69
C GLU A 118 11.62 2.58 13.66
N ARG A 119 11.36 2.34 12.38
CA ARG A 119 12.09 2.96 11.26
C ARG A 119 11.57 4.35 10.91
N LYS A 120 10.49 4.80 11.55
CA LYS A 120 9.81 6.07 11.23
C LYS A 120 9.51 6.17 9.74
N ALA A 121 8.97 5.08 9.17
CA ALA A 121 8.64 5.02 7.76
C ALA A 121 7.64 6.10 7.36
N ASP A 122 7.86 6.75 6.22
CA ASP A 122 6.90 7.66 5.60
C ASP A 122 5.92 6.91 4.73
N LEU A 123 6.39 5.83 4.08
CA LEU A 123 5.58 4.95 3.24
C LEU A 123 5.89 3.48 3.54
N LEU A 124 4.84 2.70 3.76
CA LEU A 124 4.87 1.24 3.81
C LEU A 124 4.31 0.67 2.51
N ILE A 125 5.11 -0.14 1.83
CA ILE A 125 4.71 -0.89 0.63
C ILE A 125 4.59 -2.37 1.00
N MET A 126 3.48 -2.99 0.62
CA MET A 126 3.28 -4.42 0.81
C MET A 126 2.46 -5.04 -0.33
N GLY A 127 2.65 -6.34 -0.56
CA GLY A 127 1.86 -7.10 -1.50
C GLY A 127 0.63 -7.73 -0.85
N TRP A 128 -0.40 -7.95 -1.67
CA TRP A 128 -1.58 -8.70 -1.30
C TRP A 128 -1.96 -9.68 -2.42
N GLN A 129 -2.19 -10.94 -2.07
CA GLN A 129 -2.47 -12.00 -3.06
C GLN A 129 -3.95 -12.15 -3.42
N GLY A 130 -4.83 -11.32 -2.85
CA GLY A 130 -6.25 -11.35 -3.19
C GLY A 130 -6.99 -12.61 -2.72
N HIS A 131 -6.57 -13.23 -1.61
CA HIS A 131 -7.20 -14.45 -1.12
C HIS A 131 -8.70 -14.24 -0.85
N ARG A 132 -9.52 -15.10 -1.44
CA ARG A 132 -10.97 -15.14 -1.24
C ARG A 132 -11.28 -15.83 0.09
N ARG A 133 -11.20 -15.11 1.21
CA ARG A 133 -11.86 -15.56 2.45
C ARG A 133 -13.32 -15.11 2.43
N GLN A 134 -14.20 -15.89 3.03
CA GLN A 134 -15.58 -15.45 3.26
C GLN A 134 -15.60 -14.19 4.12
N GLY A 135 -16.42 -13.19 3.75
CA GLY A 135 -16.53 -11.92 4.45
C GLY A 135 -15.79 -10.75 3.76
N PHE A 136 -15.76 -9.59 4.43
CA PHE A 136 -15.24 -8.32 3.90
C PHE A 136 -13.75 -8.05 4.24
N SER A 137 -13.03 -9.05 4.76
CA SER A 137 -11.63 -8.94 5.18
C SER A 137 -10.67 -9.11 3.99
N LEU A 138 -9.64 -8.28 3.91
CA LEU A 138 -8.48 -8.44 3.02
C LEU A 138 -7.48 -9.45 3.59
N GLY A 139 -7.64 -9.84 4.84
CA GLY A 139 -6.84 -10.85 5.52
C GLY A 139 -6.23 -10.38 6.84
N SER A 140 -5.77 -11.37 7.62
CA SER A 140 -5.25 -11.16 8.97
C SER A 140 -4.00 -10.27 9.06
N THR A 141 -3.34 -10.00 7.94
CA THR A 141 -2.17 -9.12 7.90
C THR A 141 -2.52 -7.74 7.36
N VAL A 142 -3.24 -7.67 6.22
CA VAL A 142 -3.50 -6.39 5.54
C VAL A 142 -4.43 -5.49 6.34
N ASP A 143 -5.54 -6.05 6.86
CA ASP A 143 -6.53 -5.26 7.59
C ASP A 143 -5.97 -4.57 8.84
N PRO A 144 -5.26 -5.27 9.76
CA PRO A 144 -4.67 -4.60 10.92
C PRO A 144 -3.57 -3.60 10.56
N VAL A 145 -2.82 -3.83 9.48
CA VAL A 145 -1.81 -2.87 9.00
C VAL A 145 -2.49 -1.60 8.50
N LEU A 146 -3.50 -1.72 7.62
CA LEU A 146 -4.28 -0.57 7.16
C LEU A 146 -4.93 0.20 8.32
N GLU A 147 -5.36 -0.50 9.37
CA GLU A 147 -6.01 0.12 10.53
C GLU A 147 -5.02 0.88 11.42
N ARG A 148 -3.86 0.28 11.72
CA ARG A 148 -3.01 0.69 12.85
C ARG A 148 -1.68 1.34 12.48
N ALA A 149 -1.16 1.13 11.26
CA ALA A 149 0.09 1.77 10.88
C ALA A 149 -0.06 3.29 10.80
N THR A 150 0.98 4.01 11.25
CA THR A 150 1.01 5.46 11.41
C THR A 150 1.64 6.21 10.25
N CYS A 151 2.02 5.50 9.19
CA CYS A 151 2.57 6.04 7.94
C CYS A 151 1.58 5.92 6.78
N ASN A 152 1.95 6.47 5.63
CA ASN A 152 1.27 6.17 4.37
C ASN A 152 1.41 4.67 4.04
N ILE A 153 0.38 4.07 3.46
CA ILE A 153 0.40 2.65 3.10
C ILE A 153 -0.04 2.49 1.65
N ALA A 154 0.69 1.67 0.90
CA ALA A 154 0.31 1.22 -0.43
C ALA A 154 0.34 -0.32 -0.48
N VAL A 155 -0.84 -0.93 -0.69
CA VAL A 155 -1.02 -2.37 -0.80
C VAL A 155 -1.21 -2.73 -2.28
N PHE A 156 -0.31 -3.54 -2.83
CA PHE A 156 -0.26 -3.90 -4.24
C PHE A 156 -0.86 -5.28 -4.48
N LYS A 157 -1.79 -5.36 -5.44
CA LYS A 157 -2.37 -6.59 -5.95
C LYS A 157 -2.06 -6.71 -7.44
N ASP A 158 -1.36 -7.77 -7.84
CA ASP A 158 -1.05 -8.13 -9.24
C ASP A 158 -0.36 -7.03 -10.08
N CYS A 159 0.30 -6.07 -9.42
CA CYS A 159 0.97 -4.94 -10.08
C CYS A 159 2.36 -5.35 -10.59
N ARG A 160 2.40 -6.04 -11.73
CA ARG A 160 3.64 -6.57 -12.35
C ARG A 160 4.05 -5.85 -13.63
N GLN A 161 3.26 -4.90 -14.11
CA GLN A 161 3.54 -4.18 -15.36
C GLN A 161 4.51 -3.02 -15.13
N HIS A 162 5.36 -2.77 -16.12
CA HIS A 162 6.30 -1.65 -16.09
C HIS A 162 5.63 -0.30 -16.36
N LYS A 163 4.51 -0.27 -17.09
CA LYS A 163 3.80 0.93 -17.51
C LYS A 163 2.29 0.71 -17.42
N TYR A 164 1.58 1.72 -16.97
CA TYR A 164 0.12 1.76 -16.95
C TYR A 164 -0.33 2.97 -17.77
N MET A 165 -1.13 2.69 -18.81
CA MET A 165 -1.61 3.74 -19.73
C MET A 165 -2.91 4.36 -19.26
N ASN A 166 -3.82 3.56 -18.70
CA ASN A 166 -5.13 4.01 -18.26
C ASN A 166 -5.33 3.64 -16.78
N VAL A 167 -5.18 4.62 -15.91
CA VAL A 167 -5.33 4.43 -14.45
C VAL A 167 -6.67 4.96 -13.98
N LEU A 168 -7.43 4.14 -13.26
CA LEU A 168 -8.69 4.52 -12.65
C LEU A 168 -8.51 4.90 -11.19
N VAL A 169 -9.01 6.07 -10.80
CA VAL A 169 -9.09 6.52 -9.40
C VAL A 169 -10.55 6.74 -9.03
N PRO A 170 -11.23 5.78 -8.38
CA PRO A 170 -12.54 6.02 -7.81
C PRO A 170 -12.47 7.11 -6.74
N TYR A 171 -13.29 8.14 -6.87
CA TYR A 171 -13.30 9.31 -6.02
C TYR A 171 -14.63 9.46 -5.28
N ALA A 172 -14.56 9.52 -3.98
CA ALA A 172 -15.69 9.77 -3.09
C ALA A 172 -15.38 10.83 -2.02
N GLY A 173 -14.32 11.62 -2.25
CA GLY A 173 -13.78 12.52 -1.25
C GLY A 173 -13.02 11.78 -0.15
N GLY A 174 -12.69 12.51 0.91
CA GLY A 174 -12.07 11.96 2.11
C GLY A 174 -10.53 11.99 2.12
N PRO A 175 -9.92 11.54 3.22
CA PRO A 175 -8.50 11.79 3.51
C PRO A 175 -7.53 11.02 2.64
N ASN A 176 -7.97 9.94 2.00
CA ASN A 176 -7.13 9.11 1.14
C ASN A 176 -7.12 9.58 -0.32
N ALA A 177 -8.00 10.53 -0.70
CA ALA A 177 -8.17 10.96 -2.08
C ALA A 177 -6.89 11.56 -2.67
N THR A 178 -6.23 12.48 -1.95
CA THR A 178 -4.97 13.09 -2.39
C THR A 178 -3.88 12.05 -2.57
N PHE A 179 -3.73 11.11 -1.64
CA PHE A 179 -2.72 10.07 -1.75
C PHE A 179 -3.04 9.03 -2.84
N SER A 180 -4.34 8.79 -3.14
CA SER A 180 -4.74 7.99 -4.29
C SER A 180 -4.33 8.67 -5.60
N LEU A 181 -4.56 9.98 -5.72
CA LEU A 181 -4.20 10.76 -6.88
C LEU A 181 -2.68 10.83 -7.09
N GLU A 182 -1.93 11.09 -6.01
CA GLU A 182 -0.46 11.05 -6.02
C GLU A 182 0.06 9.68 -6.47
N THR A 183 -0.46 8.60 -5.89
CA THR A 183 -0.06 7.24 -6.28
C THR A 183 -0.37 6.96 -7.75
N ALA A 184 -1.54 7.36 -8.24
CA ALA A 184 -1.90 7.20 -9.65
C ALA A 184 -0.95 7.96 -10.57
N SER A 185 -0.59 9.20 -10.23
CA SER A 185 0.36 10.02 -11.01
C SER A 185 1.78 9.45 -11.04
N ILE A 186 2.17 8.69 -10.01
CA ILE A 186 3.46 7.98 -9.95
C ILE A 186 3.43 6.71 -10.83
N MET A 187 2.29 6.04 -10.91
CA MET A 187 2.16 4.74 -11.58
C MET A 187 1.84 4.85 -13.08
N VAL A 188 1.18 5.91 -13.51
CA VAL A 188 0.81 6.11 -14.91
C VAL A 188 2.04 6.43 -15.76
N ASP A 189 2.01 6.04 -17.03
CA ASP A 189 2.97 6.53 -18.02
C ASP A 189 2.76 8.03 -18.20
N LYS A 190 3.84 8.82 -18.07
CA LYS A 190 3.73 10.29 -18.07
C LYS A 190 3.59 10.89 -19.46
N ASP A 191 3.99 10.17 -20.48
CA ASP A 191 4.04 10.67 -21.85
C ASP A 191 2.72 10.39 -22.59
N GLU A 192 2.18 9.19 -22.44
CA GLU A 192 1.03 8.73 -23.23
C GLU A 192 -0.14 8.26 -22.34
N GLY A 193 0.06 8.19 -21.02
CA GLY A 193 -0.95 7.69 -20.09
C GLY A 193 -1.93 8.76 -19.62
N ARG A 194 -3.02 8.30 -18.99
CA ARG A 194 -4.03 9.16 -18.36
C ARG A 194 -4.56 8.56 -17.07
N VAL A 195 -5.03 9.44 -16.20
CA VAL A 195 -5.67 9.08 -14.93
C VAL A 195 -7.12 9.53 -14.97
N VAL A 196 -8.06 8.59 -14.99
CA VAL A 196 -9.49 8.87 -14.93
C VAL A 196 -9.91 8.94 -13.47
N VAL A 197 -10.37 10.10 -13.02
CA VAL A 197 -10.89 10.32 -11.67
C VAL A 197 -12.42 10.20 -11.72
N LEU A 198 -12.94 9.07 -11.25
CA LEU A 198 -14.35 8.70 -11.40
C LEU A 198 -15.14 8.94 -10.11
N HIS A 199 -16.16 9.79 -10.19
CA HIS A 199 -17.20 9.89 -9.16
C HIS A 199 -18.50 9.24 -9.62
N VAL A 200 -18.98 8.27 -8.84
CA VAL A 200 -20.29 7.65 -9.07
C VAL A 200 -21.25 8.11 -7.99
N ALA A 201 -22.17 9.01 -8.36
CA ALA A 201 -23.22 9.52 -7.47
C ALA A 201 -24.47 8.62 -7.50
N SER A 202 -25.18 8.55 -6.39
CA SER A 202 -26.53 7.99 -6.38
C SER A 202 -27.56 9.02 -6.86
N PRO A 203 -28.64 8.62 -7.54
CA PRO A 203 -29.70 9.56 -7.94
C PRO A 203 -30.21 10.38 -6.76
N GLY A 204 -30.32 11.70 -6.93
CA GLY A 204 -30.81 12.63 -5.91
C GLY A 204 -29.80 12.91 -4.77
N LYS A 205 -28.56 12.40 -4.84
CA LYS A 205 -27.50 12.79 -3.93
C LYS A 205 -26.58 13.83 -4.56
N PRO A 206 -25.99 14.75 -3.76
CA PRO A 206 -25.04 15.73 -4.28
C PRO A 206 -23.83 14.99 -4.89
N THR A 207 -23.32 15.52 -5.99
CA THR A 207 -22.07 15.07 -6.61
C THR A 207 -20.88 15.71 -5.90
N GLN A 208 -19.77 14.98 -5.84
CA GLN A 208 -18.49 15.55 -5.43
C GLN A 208 -17.89 16.33 -6.60
N ASP A 209 -17.38 17.50 -6.35
CA ASP A 209 -16.71 18.31 -7.36
C ASP A 209 -15.28 17.78 -7.58
N ILE A 210 -15.07 17.03 -8.66
CA ILE A 210 -13.75 16.48 -9.01
C ILE A 210 -12.87 17.61 -9.53
N ASP A 211 -13.38 18.55 -10.31
CA ASP A 211 -12.60 19.62 -10.90
C ASP A 211 -11.98 20.50 -9.82
N ALA A 212 -12.80 20.95 -8.85
CA ALA A 212 -12.28 21.68 -7.70
C ALA A 212 -11.23 20.89 -6.91
N PHE A 213 -11.44 19.59 -6.70
CA PHE A 213 -10.47 18.72 -6.05
C PHE A 213 -9.16 18.62 -6.83
N LEU A 214 -9.23 18.47 -8.15
CA LEU A 214 -8.05 18.38 -9.01
C LEU A 214 -7.30 19.71 -9.03
N ASP A 215 -8.00 20.82 -9.13
CA ASP A 215 -7.39 22.17 -9.18
C ASP A 215 -6.68 22.53 -7.87
N GLU A 216 -7.18 22.02 -6.73
CA GLU A 216 -6.53 22.18 -5.42
C GLU A 216 -5.34 21.22 -5.26
N THR A 217 -5.48 19.96 -5.72
CA THR A 217 -4.53 18.90 -5.39
C THR A 217 -3.37 18.80 -6.38
N VAL A 218 -3.63 18.92 -7.68
CA VAL A 218 -2.61 18.72 -8.73
C VAL A 218 -1.40 19.66 -8.61
N PRO A 219 -1.56 20.95 -8.24
CA PRO A 219 -0.40 21.82 -8.01
C PRO A 219 0.58 21.35 -6.94
N GLN A 220 0.13 20.49 -6.03
CA GLN A 220 0.95 19.90 -4.97
C GLN A 220 1.66 18.61 -5.42
N LEU A 221 1.30 18.10 -6.60
CA LEU A 221 1.87 16.90 -7.21
C LEU A 221 2.86 17.31 -8.31
N ASN A 222 3.88 16.48 -8.52
CA ASN A 222 4.77 16.67 -9.68
C ASN A 222 4.13 16.09 -10.95
N ALA A 223 2.97 16.63 -11.35
CA ALA A 223 2.17 16.15 -12.47
C ALA A 223 1.42 17.30 -13.15
N SER A 224 1.15 17.15 -14.47
CA SER A 224 0.33 18.10 -15.21
C SER A 224 -1.15 17.88 -14.94
N ARG A 225 -1.96 18.97 -14.92
CA ARG A 225 -3.43 18.89 -14.83
C ARG A 225 -4.03 18.08 -15.98
N SER A 226 -3.43 18.16 -17.18
CA SER A 226 -3.88 17.43 -18.37
C SER A 226 -3.77 15.91 -18.26
N LEU A 227 -3.01 15.41 -17.29
CA LEU A 227 -2.92 13.97 -17.00
C LEU A 227 -4.22 13.40 -16.42
N PHE A 228 -5.06 14.26 -15.82
CA PHE A 228 -6.23 13.87 -15.04
C PHE A 228 -7.53 14.21 -15.77
N GLU A 229 -8.34 13.19 -16.03
CA GLU A 229 -9.64 13.29 -16.68
C GLU A 229 -10.76 13.08 -15.64
N PRO A 230 -11.56 14.11 -15.32
CA PRO A 230 -12.72 13.95 -14.44
C PRO A 230 -13.84 13.20 -15.17
N LYS A 231 -14.45 12.22 -14.48
CA LYS A 231 -15.60 11.46 -15.00
C LYS A 231 -16.70 11.39 -13.96
N TYR A 232 -17.92 11.76 -14.35
CA TYR A 232 -19.10 11.76 -13.49
C TYR A 232 -20.12 10.76 -14.00
N VAL A 233 -20.62 9.90 -13.14
CA VAL A 233 -21.67 8.94 -13.46
C VAL A 233 -22.73 8.96 -12.36
N ILE A 234 -24.01 8.96 -12.74
CA ILE A 234 -25.14 8.82 -11.81
C ILE A 234 -25.72 7.42 -11.98
N ALA A 235 -25.69 6.61 -10.92
CA ALA A 235 -26.19 5.25 -10.97
C ALA A 235 -26.74 4.78 -9.62
N ARG A 236 -27.76 3.91 -9.67
CA ARG A 236 -28.32 3.24 -8.47
C ARG A 236 -27.35 2.21 -7.93
N ASP A 237 -26.74 1.41 -8.80
CA ASP A 237 -25.74 0.41 -8.48
C ASP A 237 -24.34 0.96 -8.78
N ARG A 238 -23.73 1.60 -7.78
CA ARG A 238 -22.39 2.18 -7.88
C ARG A 238 -21.32 1.12 -8.05
N PHE A 239 -21.51 -0.05 -7.44
CA PHE A 239 -20.52 -1.12 -7.50
C PHE A 239 -20.44 -1.71 -8.91
N LYS A 240 -21.58 -1.93 -9.56
CA LYS A 240 -21.63 -2.42 -10.93
C LYS A 240 -20.92 -1.46 -11.89
N ILE A 241 -21.19 -0.17 -11.80
CA ILE A 241 -20.52 0.84 -12.64
C ILE A 241 -19.01 0.83 -12.41
N LEU A 242 -18.56 0.76 -11.16
CA LEU A 242 -17.11 0.69 -10.86
C LEU A 242 -16.47 -0.55 -11.46
N LEU A 243 -17.10 -1.72 -11.42
CA LEU A 243 -16.57 -2.94 -12.04
C LEU A 243 -16.52 -2.85 -13.57
N GLU A 244 -17.50 -2.23 -14.19
CA GLU A 244 -17.52 -1.97 -15.65
C GLU A 244 -16.34 -1.04 -16.03
N GLU A 245 -16.13 0.03 -15.29
CA GLU A 245 -15.00 0.95 -15.51
C GLU A 245 -13.64 0.29 -15.27
N VAL A 246 -13.50 -0.52 -14.23
CA VAL A 246 -12.29 -1.32 -13.99
C VAL A 246 -11.91 -2.15 -15.22
N GLY A 247 -12.89 -2.71 -15.93
CA GLY A 247 -12.65 -3.51 -17.13
C GLY A 247 -11.93 -2.75 -18.25
N GLN A 248 -12.10 -1.43 -18.31
CA GLN A 248 -11.57 -0.53 -19.35
C GLN A 248 -10.19 0.06 -18.98
N HIS A 249 -9.68 -0.20 -17.78
CA HIS A 249 -8.44 0.39 -17.27
C HIS A 249 -7.38 -0.68 -16.99
N ASP A 250 -6.11 -0.26 -16.92
CA ASP A 250 -4.96 -1.14 -16.71
C ASP A 250 -4.62 -1.29 -15.24
N LEU A 251 -4.89 -0.25 -14.45
CA LEU A 251 -4.64 -0.16 -13.03
C LEU A 251 -5.79 0.57 -12.33
N VAL A 252 -6.11 0.12 -11.13
CA VAL A 252 -7.02 0.81 -10.21
C VAL A 252 -6.24 1.28 -8.99
N VAL A 253 -6.37 2.56 -8.63
CA VAL A 253 -5.83 3.10 -7.38
C VAL A 253 -6.98 3.58 -6.51
N ILE A 254 -7.17 2.96 -5.36
CA ILE A 254 -8.33 3.21 -4.50
C ILE A 254 -7.93 3.48 -3.05
N GLY A 255 -8.55 4.48 -2.44
CA GLY A 255 -8.38 4.76 -1.01
C GLY A 255 -9.06 3.70 -0.14
N ALA A 256 -8.38 3.24 0.90
CA ALA A 256 -8.97 2.34 1.90
C ALA A 256 -10.09 3.03 2.68
N THR A 257 -11.03 2.26 3.20
CA THR A 257 -12.12 2.80 4.04
C THR A 257 -11.59 3.35 5.35
N ARG A 258 -12.10 4.50 5.75
CA ARG A 258 -11.63 5.27 6.91
C ARG A 258 -11.99 4.63 8.25
N ASP A 259 -13.13 3.96 8.34
CA ASP A 259 -13.74 3.63 9.64
C ASP A 259 -13.92 2.12 9.83
N PRO A 260 -13.16 1.52 10.79
CA PRO A 260 -13.29 0.09 11.10
C PRO A 260 -14.67 -0.27 11.67
N VAL A 261 -15.39 0.68 12.28
CA VAL A 261 -16.73 0.45 12.84
C VAL A 261 -17.75 0.24 11.72
N PHE A 262 -17.60 0.91 10.57
CA PHE A 262 -18.45 0.69 9.41
C PHE A 262 -18.17 -0.64 8.70
N ARG A 263 -16.97 -1.21 8.84
CA ARG A 263 -16.64 -2.55 8.29
C ARG A 263 -17.49 -3.67 8.86
N GLN A 264 -17.96 -3.54 10.11
CA GLN A 264 -18.72 -4.60 10.79
C GLN A 264 -20.25 -4.47 10.66
N ARG A 265 -20.77 -3.30 10.34
CA ARG A 265 -22.22 -3.03 10.44
C ARG A 265 -22.99 -2.90 9.11
N VAL A 266 -22.30 -2.61 8.00
CA VAL A 266 -22.99 -2.44 6.69
C VAL A 266 -22.18 -3.18 5.64
N MET A 267 -22.86 -4.06 4.88
CA MET A 267 -22.35 -4.80 3.72
C MET A 267 -21.09 -4.20 3.10
N GLY A 268 -19.91 -4.67 3.49
CA GLY A 268 -18.56 -4.35 3.04
C GLY A 268 -18.36 -2.95 2.46
N SER A 269 -17.26 -2.31 2.80
CA SER A 269 -16.99 -1.04 2.16
C SER A 269 -16.72 -1.26 0.66
N LEU A 270 -17.17 -0.35 -0.15
CA LEU A 270 -16.99 -0.38 -1.61
C LEU A 270 -15.52 -0.62 -2.04
N PRO A 271 -14.50 0.00 -1.41
CA PRO A 271 -13.10 -0.26 -1.72
C PRO A 271 -12.65 -1.71 -1.51
N GLU A 272 -12.98 -2.32 -0.39
CA GLU A 272 -12.59 -3.69 -0.07
C GLU A 272 -13.35 -4.70 -0.95
N GLU A 273 -14.60 -4.42 -1.27
CA GLU A 273 -15.39 -5.22 -2.19
C GLU A 273 -14.83 -5.15 -3.61
N LEU A 274 -14.47 -3.94 -4.07
CA LEU A 274 -13.80 -3.74 -5.36
C LEU A 274 -12.45 -4.46 -5.39
N ALA A 275 -11.62 -4.32 -4.38
CA ALA A 275 -10.31 -4.97 -4.32
C ALA A 275 -10.41 -6.49 -4.44
N ARG A 276 -11.43 -7.12 -3.87
CA ARG A 276 -11.65 -8.57 -3.96
C ARG A 276 -12.16 -9.03 -5.32
N ASN A 277 -13.05 -8.25 -5.93
CA ASN A 277 -13.70 -8.64 -7.19
C ASN A 277 -12.93 -8.13 -8.42
N CYS A 278 -12.05 -7.16 -8.26
CA CYS A 278 -11.22 -6.61 -9.33
C CYS A 278 -10.25 -7.69 -9.87
N LYS A 279 -10.30 -7.94 -11.18
CA LYS A 279 -9.38 -8.84 -11.89
C LYS A 279 -8.17 -8.11 -12.48
N LYS A 280 -8.14 -6.79 -12.38
CA LYS A 280 -7.05 -5.94 -12.86
C LYS A 280 -6.05 -5.66 -11.74
N PRO A 281 -4.83 -5.24 -12.07
CA PRO A 281 -3.90 -4.67 -11.10
C PRO A 281 -4.58 -3.60 -10.24
N LEU A 282 -4.34 -3.64 -8.93
CA LEU A 282 -4.96 -2.72 -7.99
C LEU A 282 -3.97 -2.29 -6.90
N ILE A 283 -3.99 -1.01 -6.59
CA ILE A 283 -3.29 -0.45 -5.43
C ILE A 283 -4.32 0.12 -4.48
N MET A 284 -4.36 -0.39 -3.26
CA MET A 284 -5.14 0.20 -2.19
C MET A 284 -4.23 1.08 -1.33
N VAL A 285 -4.62 2.33 -1.13
CA VAL A 285 -3.81 3.28 -0.37
C VAL A 285 -4.51 3.80 0.87
N LYS A 286 -3.73 4.08 1.90
CA LYS A 286 -4.16 4.80 3.10
C LYS A 286 -3.16 5.91 3.40
N ALA A 287 -3.65 7.13 3.48
CA ALA A 287 -2.85 8.28 3.89
C ALA A 287 -2.61 8.28 5.41
N LYS A 288 -1.42 8.73 5.81
CA LYS A 288 -1.11 9.06 7.21
C LYS A 288 -2.05 10.18 7.66
N HIS A 289 -2.81 9.94 8.72
CA HIS A 289 -3.64 10.99 9.30
C HIS A 289 -2.78 11.92 10.16
N PRO A 290 -2.75 13.23 9.91
CA PRO A 290 -2.16 14.16 10.86
C PRO A 290 -3.03 14.15 12.14
N ILE A 291 -2.40 13.89 13.27
CA ILE A 291 -3.04 13.89 14.61
C ILE A 291 -3.78 15.23 14.90
N LYS A 292 -3.40 16.30 14.21
CA LYS A 292 -3.94 17.66 14.40
C LYS A 292 -5.35 17.90 13.84
N SER A 293 -5.92 17.04 13.01
CA SER A 293 -7.27 17.25 12.46
C SER A 293 -8.39 16.89 13.45
N PHE A 294 -8.09 16.15 14.51
CA PHE A 294 -9.07 15.74 15.51
C PHE A 294 -9.42 16.86 16.51
N ILE A 295 -8.47 17.74 16.80
CA ILE A 295 -8.66 18.80 17.84
C ILE A 295 -9.44 20.02 17.28
N LYS A 296 -9.33 20.32 15.97
CA LYS A 296 -10.02 21.47 15.36
C LYS A 296 -11.53 21.30 15.12
N ARG A 297 -12.09 20.13 15.37
CA ARG A 297 -13.53 19.85 15.15
C ARG A 297 -14.36 19.90 16.43
N TRP A 298 -13.72 20.14 17.59
CA TRP A 298 -14.36 20.23 18.91
C TRP A 298 -14.05 21.54 19.65
N MET A 299 -13.46 22.51 19.00
CA MET A 299 -13.41 23.93 19.36
C MET A 299 -14.21 24.72 18.31
#